data_ab2133018e8e6fc8fcfaf913c4b6d128
#
_entry.id   ab2133018e8e6fc8fcfaf913c4b6d128
#
_cell.length_a   1.000
_cell.length_b   1.000
_cell.length_c   1.000
_cell.angle_alpha   90.00
_cell.angle_beta   90.00
_cell.angle_gamma   90.00
#
_symmetry.space_group_name_H-M   'P 1'
#
loop_
_entity.id
_entity.type
_entity.pdbx_description
1 polymer ?
#
loop_
_entity_poly.entity_id
_entity_poly.type
_entity_poly.pdbx_seq_one_letter_code
_entity_poly.pdbx_strand_id
1 'polypeptide(L)'
;MTDFEITWDKRLQIKTTGRDDSSADQYRYPYEPTPYTVLERLVNSGLIREGDVVLDYGCGKGRVEFFLSYQTKAGTIGVEYDERIYRSAMENRQTAALHLKTEFVLARAEAYEVPQAVNRCYFFNPFSLGILRKVMARILESYYENPREVLLFFYYPSEEYLSYLMMVNELEYYDEIPCGDLFEGKNARERIVIFSLPCRML
;
A
#
# COMPACT_ATOMS: atom_id res chain seq x y z
N MET A 1 0.54 21.63 -3.91
CA MET A 1 1.49 20.86 -3.07
C MET A 1 1.55 21.60 -1.75
N THR A 2 1.18 20.95 -0.67
CA THR A 2 1.13 21.58 0.67
C THR A 2 2.53 21.58 1.30
N ASP A 3 2.83 22.57 2.16
CA ASP A 3 4.07 22.61 2.93
C ASP A 3 4.29 21.34 3.78
N PHE A 4 3.19 20.66 4.13
CA PHE A 4 3.19 19.43 4.91
C PHE A 4 3.84 18.26 4.17
N GLU A 5 3.50 18.05 2.89
CA GLU A 5 4.09 17.01 2.03
C GLU A 5 5.61 17.17 1.88
N ILE A 6 6.05 18.42 1.67
CA ILE A 6 7.47 18.74 1.55
C ILE A 6 8.20 18.54 2.88
N THR A 7 7.56 18.84 3.99
CA THR A 7 8.16 18.69 5.32
C THR A 7 8.43 17.23 5.64
N TRP A 8 7.49 16.32 5.30
CA TRP A 8 7.70 14.90 5.51
C TRP A 8 8.77 14.33 4.58
N ASP A 9 8.78 14.67 3.29
CA ASP A 9 9.83 14.25 2.37
C ASP A 9 11.23 14.68 2.88
N LYS A 10 11.35 15.92 3.36
CA LYS A 10 12.60 16.40 3.98
C LYS A 10 12.99 15.65 5.24
N ARG A 11 12.01 15.38 6.13
CA ARG A 11 12.25 14.65 7.38
C ARG A 11 12.74 13.23 7.13
N LEU A 12 12.15 12.56 6.14
CA LEU A 12 12.52 11.21 5.72
C LEU A 12 13.75 11.19 4.80
N GLN A 13 14.21 12.33 4.30
CA GLN A 13 15.30 12.49 3.34
C GLN A 13 15.03 11.79 1.99
N ILE A 14 13.78 11.86 1.53
CA ILE A 14 13.32 11.23 0.30
C ILE A 14 12.67 12.27 -0.65
N LYS A 15 12.40 11.86 -1.89
CA LYS A 15 11.75 12.68 -2.92
C LYS A 15 10.61 11.89 -3.54
N THR A 16 9.41 12.00 -2.96
CA THR A 16 8.24 11.25 -3.41
C THR A 16 7.13 12.13 -3.98
N THR A 17 7.20 13.44 -3.80
CA THR A 17 6.19 14.37 -4.30
C THR A 17 6.12 14.42 -5.81
N GLY A 18 4.93 14.75 -6.33
CA GLY A 18 4.63 14.89 -7.76
C GLY A 18 3.95 13.65 -8.35
N ARG A 19 3.07 13.91 -9.33
CA ARG A 19 2.39 12.88 -10.13
C ARG A 19 3.22 12.56 -11.37
N ASP A 20 3.18 11.33 -11.83
CA ASP A 20 3.86 10.89 -13.05
C ASP A 20 2.92 10.01 -13.89
N ASP A 21 2.52 10.53 -15.04
CA ASP A 21 1.59 9.86 -15.95
C ASP A 21 2.31 9.10 -17.09
N SER A 22 3.63 9.15 -17.16
CA SER A 22 4.39 8.69 -18.33
C SER A 22 4.37 7.19 -18.57
N SER A 23 4.05 6.39 -17.55
CA SER A 23 3.97 4.93 -17.62
C SER A 23 2.55 4.39 -17.43
N ALA A 24 1.55 5.27 -17.37
CA ALA A 24 0.15 4.87 -17.27
C ALA A 24 -0.33 4.19 -18.55
N ASP A 25 -1.06 3.09 -18.40
CA ASP A 25 -1.73 2.38 -19.49
C ASP A 25 -3.18 2.05 -19.12
N GLN A 26 -3.89 1.31 -19.95
CA GLN A 26 -5.28 0.91 -19.69
C GLN A 26 -5.45 -0.04 -18.48
N TYR A 27 -4.36 -0.58 -17.95
CA TYR A 27 -4.37 -1.57 -16.86
C TYR A 27 -3.67 -1.07 -15.58
N ARG A 28 -2.79 -0.06 -15.71
CA ARG A 28 -1.97 0.48 -14.61
C ARG A 28 -2.12 1.99 -14.56
N TYR A 29 -2.41 2.48 -13.37
CA TYR A 29 -2.70 3.89 -13.16
C TYR A 29 -1.41 4.72 -12.96
N PRO A 30 -1.48 6.05 -13.19
CA PRO A 30 -0.36 6.93 -12.97
C PRO A 30 0.19 6.85 -11.55
N TYR A 31 1.51 7.11 -11.40
CA TYR A 31 2.05 7.31 -10.07
C TYR A 31 1.45 8.55 -9.43
N GLU A 32 0.83 8.34 -8.29
CA GLU A 32 0.33 9.38 -7.40
C GLU A 32 0.62 8.97 -5.95
N PRO A 33 1.39 9.77 -5.19
CA PRO A 33 1.75 9.38 -3.83
C PRO A 33 0.56 9.52 -2.89
N THR A 34 0.36 8.55 -2.01
CA THR A 34 -0.61 8.66 -0.91
C THR A 34 -0.29 9.91 -0.07
N PRO A 35 -1.26 10.79 0.21
CA PRO A 35 -1.04 11.95 1.07
C PRO A 35 -0.55 11.54 2.46
N TYR A 36 0.43 12.27 3.01
CA TYR A 36 0.95 11.96 4.35
C TYR A 36 -0.10 12.07 5.44
N THR A 37 -1.09 12.96 5.29
CA THR A 37 -2.23 13.07 6.22
C THR A 37 -3.05 11.79 6.29
N VAL A 38 -3.22 11.09 5.17
CA VAL A 38 -3.88 9.77 5.10
C VAL A 38 -3.03 8.71 5.78
N LEU A 39 -1.71 8.71 5.52
CA LEU A 39 -0.79 7.78 6.16
C LEU A 39 -0.70 7.99 7.68
N GLU A 40 -0.72 9.24 8.16
CA GLU A 40 -0.80 9.53 9.60
C GLU A 40 -2.09 8.97 10.21
N ARG A 41 -3.20 9.10 9.52
CA ARG A 41 -4.48 8.54 9.98
C ARG A 41 -4.44 7.02 10.05
N LEU A 42 -3.83 6.37 9.04
CA LEU A 42 -3.61 4.92 9.04
C LEU A 42 -2.72 4.49 10.22
N VAL A 43 -1.61 5.17 10.46
CA VAL A 43 -0.74 4.88 11.62
C VAL A 43 -1.49 5.04 12.94
N ASN A 44 -2.26 6.13 13.08
CA ASN A 44 -3.02 6.42 14.30
C ASN A 44 -4.16 5.43 14.57
N SER A 45 -4.58 4.63 13.59
CA SER A 45 -5.53 3.53 13.82
C SER A 45 -4.95 2.40 14.68
N GLY A 46 -3.62 2.30 14.76
CA GLY A 46 -2.93 1.24 15.51
C GLY A 46 -3.01 -0.16 14.86
N LEU A 47 -3.46 -0.25 13.60
CA LEU A 47 -3.60 -1.51 12.87
C LEU A 47 -2.29 -2.00 12.23
N ILE A 48 -1.27 -1.14 12.19
CA ILE A 48 0.10 -1.48 11.75
C ILE A 48 1.05 -1.21 12.91
N ARG A 49 1.81 -2.22 13.32
CA ARG A 49 2.65 -2.17 14.53
C ARG A 49 4.05 -2.70 14.27
N GLU A 50 4.94 -2.49 15.20
CA GLU A 50 6.23 -3.17 15.21
C GLU A 50 6.04 -4.70 15.19
N GLY A 51 6.78 -5.37 14.30
CA GLY A 51 6.65 -6.80 14.06
C GLY A 51 5.77 -7.15 12.85
N ASP A 52 4.92 -6.24 12.38
CA ASP A 52 4.19 -6.43 11.12
C ASP A 52 5.12 -6.29 9.91
N VAL A 53 4.72 -6.93 8.81
CA VAL A 53 5.35 -6.77 7.49
C VAL A 53 4.28 -6.32 6.50
N VAL A 54 4.44 -5.08 6.02
CA VAL A 54 3.54 -4.44 5.06
C VAL A 54 4.03 -4.66 3.65
N LEU A 55 3.18 -5.15 2.77
CA LEU A 55 3.42 -5.25 1.33
C LEU A 55 2.57 -4.19 0.61
N ASP A 56 3.24 -3.25 -0.06
CA ASP A 56 2.60 -2.21 -0.88
C ASP A 56 2.68 -2.55 -2.36
N TYR A 57 1.53 -2.62 -3.00
CA TYR A 57 1.39 -2.93 -4.42
C TYR A 57 1.28 -1.65 -5.26
N GLY A 58 2.27 -1.41 -6.10
CA GLY A 58 2.42 -0.16 -6.83
C GLY A 58 3.06 0.91 -5.95
N CYS A 59 4.14 0.56 -5.28
CA CYS A 59 4.79 1.39 -4.27
C CYS A 59 5.34 2.73 -4.79
N GLY A 60 5.44 2.86 -6.10
CA GLY A 60 5.94 4.06 -6.70
C GLY A 60 7.37 4.41 -6.25
N LYS A 61 7.54 5.61 -5.71
CA LYS A 61 8.84 6.09 -5.20
C LYS A 61 9.08 5.73 -3.73
N GLY A 62 8.22 4.88 -3.12
CA GLY A 62 8.42 4.32 -1.79
C GLY A 62 7.88 5.14 -0.61
N ARG A 63 6.97 6.10 -0.83
CA ARG A 63 6.45 6.97 0.26
C ARG A 63 5.85 6.17 1.41
N VAL A 64 5.01 5.23 1.09
CA VAL A 64 4.28 4.40 2.07
C VAL A 64 5.27 3.60 2.91
N GLU A 65 6.24 2.96 2.28
CA GLU A 65 7.26 2.15 2.93
C GLU A 65 8.09 2.96 3.92
N PHE A 66 8.66 4.07 3.46
CA PHE A 66 9.50 4.91 4.31
C PHE A 66 8.72 5.49 5.49
N PHE A 67 7.49 5.95 5.23
CA PHE A 67 6.68 6.57 6.28
C PHE A 67 6.21 5.54 7.32
N LEU A 68 5.66 4.40 6.88
CA LEU A 68 5.17 3.36 7.80
C LEU A 68 6.33 2.77 8.61
N SER A 69 7.45 2.43 7.96
CA SER A 69 8.63 1.92 8.69
C SER A 69 9.17 2.93 9.69
N TYR A 70 9.18 4.22 9.36
CA TYR A 70 9.60 5.29 10.27
C TYR A 70 8.69 5.40 11.51
N GLN A 71 7.38 5.42 11.30
CA GLN A 71 6.40 5.68 12.33
C GLN A 71 6.10 4.46 13.21
N THR A 72 6.02 3.26 12.60
CA THR A 72 5.54 2.05 13.30
C THR A 72 6.63 1.04 13.61
N LYS A 73 7.82 1.18 13.01
CA LYS A 73 8.91 0.20 13.03
C LYS A 73 8.58 -1.13 12.35
N ALA A 74 7.47 -1.20 11.64
CA ALA A 74 7.12 -2.34 10.78
C ALA A 74 8.16 -2.54 9.68
N GLY A 75 8.32 -3.78 9.22
CA GLY A 75 8.98 -4.07 7.95
C GLY A 75 8.08 -3.70 6.79
N THR A 76 8.65 -3.20 5.69
CA THR A 76 7.88 -2.84 4.51
C THR A 76 8.53 -3.36 3.23
N ILE A 77 7.71 -3.83 2.31
CA ILE A 77 8.10 -4.33 0.99
C ILE A 77 7.27 -3.60 -0.04
N GLY A 78 7.92 -2.88 -0.96
CA GLY A 78 7.25 -2.21 -2.07
C GLY A 78 7.48 -2.94 -3.38
N VAL A 79 6.39 -3.24 -4.10
CA VAL A 79 6.45 -3.86 -5.44
C VAL A 79 6.10 -2.81 -6.49
N GLU A 80 7.02 -2.57 -7.43
CA GLU A 80 6.84 -1.64 -8.54
C GLU A 80 7.21 -2.31 -9.85
N TYR A 81 6.40 -2.11 -10.91
CA TYR A 81 6.65 -2.70 -12.22
C TYR A 81 7.43 -1.78 -13.17
N ASP A 82 7.31 -0.47 -12.99
CA ASP A 82 8.01 0.53 -13.80
C ASP A 82 9.45 0.69 -13.30
N GLU A 83 10.41 0.27 -14.13
CA GLU A 83 11.83 0.32 -13.77
C GLU A 83 12.31 1.74 -13.46
N ARG A 84 11.79 2.77 -14.12
CA ARG A 84 12.19 4.16 -13.92
C ARG A 84 11.70 4.68 -12.56
N ILE A 85 10.45 4.35 -12.19
CA ILE A 85 9.88 4.72 -10.90
C ILE A 85 10.55 3.92 -9.78
N TYR A 86 10.77 2.61 -9.99
CA TYR A 86 11.54 1.76 -9.08
C TYR A 86 12.94 2.31 -8.80
N ARG A 87 13.66 2.79 -9.83
CA ARG A 87 14.98 3.44 -9.63
C ARG A 87 14.87 4.64 -8.70
N SER A 88 13.81 5.45 -8.80
CA SER A 88 13.58 6.56 -7.87
C SER A 88 13.36 6.08 -6.43
N ALA A 89 12.65 4.96 -6.21
CA ALA A 89 12.53 4.36 -4.88
C ALA A 89 13.89 3.89 -4.34
N MET A 90 14.74 3.31 -5.21
CA MET A 90 16.10 2.89 -4.82
C MET A 90 17.04 4.07 -4.52
N GLU A 91 16.91 5.20 -5.24
CA GLU A 91 17.60 6.44 -4.93
C GLU A 91 17.15 6.98 -3.56
N ASN A 92 15.84 7.02 -3.31
CA ASN A 92 15.30 7.39 -2.00
C ASN A 92 15.80 6.48 -0.88
N ARG A 93 15.93 5.16 -1.12
CA ARG A 93 16.49 4.23 -0.14
C ARG A 93 17.92 4.56 0.26
N GLN A 94 18.73 5.08 -0.66
CA GLN A 94 20.11 5.48 -0.38
C GLN A 94 20.21 6.75 0.47
N THR A 95 19.22 7.65 0.34
CA THR A 95 19.20 8.94 1.06
C THR A 95 18.33 8.93 2.31
N ALA A 96 17.41 7.95 2.42
CA ALA A 96 16.44 7.87 3.51
C ALA A 96 17.11 7.86 4.90
N ALA A 97 16.39 8.37 5.88
CA ALA A 97 16.80 8.32 7.27
C ALA A 97 17.21 6.91 7.69
N LEU A 98 18.29 6.79 8.47
CA LEU A 98 18.90 5.51 8.85
C LEU A 98 17.93 4.60 9.62
N HIS A 99 18.13 3.28 9.44
CA HIS A 99 17.45 2.20 10.16
C HIS A 99 15.99 1.90 9.75
N LEU A 100 15.55 2.33 8.56
CA LEU A 100 14.26 1.92 8.03
C LEU A 100 14.31 0.49 7.48
N LYS A 101 13.33 -0.32 7.84
CA LYS A 101 13.19 -1.71 7.39
C LYS A 101 12.38 -1.75 6.10
N THR A 102 12.96 -1.23 5.01
CA THR A 102 12.29 -1.12 3.70
C THR A 102 13.01 -1.97 2.65
N GLU A 103 12.23 -2.66 1.85
CA GLU A 103 12.69 -3.41 0.68
C GLU A 103 11.86 -2.99 -0.55
N PHE A 104 12.50 -2.96 -1.73
CA PHE A 104 11.83 -2.66 -2.99
C PHE A 104 12.13 -3.75 -4.00
N VAL A 105 11.10 -4.17 -4.73
CA VAL A 105 11.17 -5.25 -5.71
C VAL A 105 10.64 -4.77 -7.05
N LEU A 106 11.48 -4.87 -8.10
CA LEU A 106 11.04 -4.62 -9.47
C LEU A 106 10.33 -5.87 -10.00
N ALA A 107 9.00 -5.86 -9.97
CA ALA A 107 8.19 -6.98 -10.42
C ALA A 107 6.78 -6.53 -10.82
N ARG A 108 6.11 -7.36 -11.62
CA ARG A 108 4.68 -7.23 -11.84
C ARG A 108 3.93 -7.72 -10.61
N ALA A 109 2.95 -6.96 -10.12
CA ALA A 109 2.17 -7.29 -8.93
C ALA A 109 1.54 -8.69 -9.00
N GLU A 110 0.99 -9.05 -10.17
CA GLU A 110 0.35 -10.34 -10.41
C GLU A 110 1.30 -11.54 -10.49
N ALA A 111 2.61 -11.29 -10.60
CA ALA A 111 3.64 -12.33 -10.65
C ALA A 111 4.46 -12.42 -9.36
N TYR A 112 4.26 -11.49 -8.43
CA TYR A 112 5.01 -11.45 -7.18
C TYR A 112 4.52 -12.53 -6.21
N GLU A 113 5.44 -13.35 -5.72
CA GLU A 113 5.18 -14.34 -4.68
C GLU A 113 5.17 -13.66 -3.32
N VAL A 114 4.06 -13.76 -2.59
CA VAL A 114 3.87 -13.07 -1.32
C VAL A 114 4.63 -13.79 -0.20
N PRO A 115 5.63 -13.16 0.43
CA PRO A 115 6.36 -13.77 1.54
C PRO A 115 5.43 -14.13 2.70
N GLN A 116 5.66 -15.28 3.33
CA GLN A 116 4.84 -15.78 4.45
C GLN A 116 4.86 -14.86 5.68
N ALA A 117 5.85 -13.97 5.79
CA ALA A 117 5.91 -12.97 6.85
C ALA A 117 4.96 -11.79 6.64
N VAL A 118 4.47 -11.57 5.41
CA VAL A 118 3.55 -10.47 5.09
C VAL A 118 2.21 -10.71 5.77
N ASN A 119 1.79 -9.75 6.58
CA ASN A 119 0.51 -9.79 7.28
C ASN A 119 -0.31 -8.49 7.13
N ARG A 120 0.21 -7.53 6.38
CA ARG A 120 -0.46 -6.27 6.00
C ARG A 120 -0.24 -6.04 4.50
N CYS A 121 -1.30 -5.75 3.74
CA CYS A 121 -1.21 -5.42 2.33
C CYS A 121 -1.84 -4.05 2.10
N TYR A 122 -1.15 -3.17 1.38
CA TYR A 122 -1.63 -1.82 1.08
C TYR A 122 -1.84 -1.64 -0.43
N PHE A 123 -2.89 -0.89 -0.78
CA PHE A 123 -3.29 -0.60 -2.16
C PHE A 123 -3.82 0.83 -2.26
N PHE A 124 -3.22 1.64 -3.10
CA PHE A 124 -3.80 2.91 -3.52
C PHE A 124 -4.31 2.80 -4.97
N ASN A 125 -5.35 1.98 -5.16
CA ASN A 125 -6.00 1.77 -6.47
C ASN A 125 -4.98 1.64 -7.64
N PRO A 126 -3.97 0.74 -7.55
CA PRO A 126 -2.79 0.82 -8.41
C PRO A 126 -2.99 0.25 -9.82
N PHE A 127 -4.02 -0.57 -10.06
CA PHE A 127 -4.20 -1.30 -11.31
C PHE A 127 -5.66 -1.71 -11.56
N SER A 128 -5.92 -2.32 -12.73
CA SER A 128 -7.25 -2.80 -13.11
C SER A 128 -7.73 -3.96 -12.23
N LEU A 129 -9.06 -4.19 -12.19
CA LEU A 129 -9.66 -5.33 -11.51
C LEU A 129 -9.09 -6.68 -11.99
N GLY A 130 -8.73 -6.80 -13.27
CA GLY A 130 -8.14 -8.01 -13.81
C GLY A 130 -6.78 -8.35 -13.18
N ILE A 131 -5.98 -7.34 -12.86
CA ILE A 131 -4.72 -7.51 -12.12
C ILE A 131 -5.01 -7.79 -10.66
N LEU A 132 -5.94 -7.05 -10.02
CA LEU A 132 -6.31 -7.28 -8.62
C LEU A 132 -6.70 -8.74 -8.35
N ARG A 133 -7.51 -9.35 -9.23
CA ARG A 133 -7.90 -10.76 -9.09
C ARG A 133 -6.71 -11.71 -9.01
N LYS A 134 -5.68 -11.47 -9.83
CA LYS A 134 -4.46 -12.29 -9.81
C LYS A 134 -3.61 -12.04 -8.57
N VAL A 135 -3.52 -10.78 -8.13
CA VAL A 135 -2.85 -10.39 -6.89
C VAL A 135 -3.52 -11.05 -5.69
N MET A 136 -4.86 -11.00 -5.64
CA MET A 136 -5.62 -11.69 -4.57
C MET A 136 -5.37 -13.20 -4.55
N ALA A 137 -5.26 -13.85 -5.72
CA ALA A 137 -4.90 -15.27 -5.78
C ALA A 137 -3.53 -15.53 -5.14
N ARG A 138 -2.51 -14.67 -5.40
CA ARG A 138 -1.18 -14.80 -4.77
C ARG A 138 -1.22 -14.58 -3.26
N ILE A 139 -2.01 -13.63 -2.79
CA ILE A 139 -2.19 -13.40 -1.35
C ILE A 139 -2.85 -14.62 -0.69
N LEU A 140 -3.87 -15.20 -1.33
CA LEU A 140 -4.55 -16.39 -0.83
C LEU A 140 -3.64 -17.63 -0.86
N GLU A 141 -2.82 -17.81 -1.89
CA GLU A 141 -1.80 -18.87 -1.93
C GLU A 141 -0.89 -18.79 -0.70
N SER A 142 -0.30 -17.62 -0.44
CA SER A 142 0.56 -17.40 0.74
C SER A 142 -0.20 -17.57 2.08
N TYR A 143 -1.47 -17.18 2.12
CA TYR A 143 -2.32 -17.38 3.29
C TYR A 143 -2.59 -18.86 3.56
N TYR A 144 -2.89 -19.65 2.53
CA TYR A 144 -3.12 -21.10 2.68
C TYR A 144 -1.86 -21.89 3.03
N GLU A 145 -0.70 -21.46 2.52
CA GLU A 145 0.60 -22.06 2.89
C GLU A 145 0.98 -21.79 4.35
N ASN A 146 0.65 -20.61 4.87
CA ASN A 146 0.92 -20.21 6.24
C ASN A 146 -0.28 -19.41 6.80
N PRO A 147 -1.31 -20.09 7.35
CA PRO A 147 -2.49 -19.42 7.88
C PRO A 147 -2.15 -18.44 9.01
N ARG A 148 -2.51 -17.17 8.79
CA ARG A 148 -2.27 -16.05 9.70
C ARG A 148 -3.31 -14.98 9.49
N GLU A 149 -3.48 -14.06 10.43
CA GLU A 149 -4.28 -12.86 10.15
C GLU A 149 -3.56 -11.99 9.11
N VAL A 150 -4.27 -11.61 8.05
CA VAL A 150 -3.79 -10.62 7.07
C VAL A 150 -4.82 -9.52 6.94
N LEU A 151 -4.41 -8.26 7.17
CA LEU A 151 -5.25 -7.09 6.89
C LEU A 151 -4.87 -6.49 5.52
N LEU A 152 -5.89 -6.19 4.73
CA LEU A 152 -5.75 -5.58 3.41
C LEU A 152 -6.37 -4.17 3.45
N PHE A 153 -5.57 -3.16 3.21
CA PHE A 153 -5.92 -1.74 3.25
C PHE A 153 -6.07 -1.21 1.84
N PHE A 154 -7.28 -0.80 1.46
CA PHE A 154 -7.57 -0.22 0.16
C PHE A 154 -7.89 1.26 0.32
N TYR A 155 -6.90 2.13 0.04
CA TYR A 155 -7.13 3.57 0.01
C TYR A 155 -7.74 3.97 -1.33
N TYR A 156 -8.75 4.83 -1.28
CA TYR A 156 -9.46 5.37 -2.44
C TYR A 156 -9.98 4.27 -3.40
N PRO A 157 -10.62 3.20 -2.90
CA PRO A 157 -11.00 2.06 -3.74
C PRO A 157 -12.04 2.44 -4.79
N SER A 158 -11.99 1.78 -5.95
CA SER A 158 -13.07 1.83 -6.94
C SER A 158 -14.26 0.96 -6.51
N GLU A 159 -15.45 1.26 -7.02
CA GLU A 159 -16.64 0.45 -6.78
C GLU A 159 -16.46 -0.99 -7.32
N GLU A 160 -15.72 -1.16 -8.43
CA GLU A 160 -15.38 -2.49 -8.95
C GLU A 160 -14.52 -3.30 -7.99
N TYR A 161 -13.56 -2.64 -7.32
CA TYR A 161 -12.73 -3.28 -6.29
C TYR A 161 -13.60 -3.76 -5.14
N LEU A 162 -14.41 -2.87 -4.57
CA LEU A 162 -15.28 -3.18 -3.45
C LEU A 162 -16.26 -4.31 -3.77
N SER A 163 -16.92 -4.23 -4.94
CA SER A 163 -17.84 -5.27 -5.40
C SER A 163 -17.17 -6.63 -5.51
N TYR A 164 -15.95 -6.68 -6.04
CA TYR A 164 -15.18 -7.92 -6.14
C TYR A 164 -14.76 -8.45 -4.77
N LEU A 165 -14.18 -7.60 -3.92
CA LEU A 165 -13.65 -7.99 -2.62
C LEU A 165 -14.74 -8.55 -1.69
N MET A 166 -15.94 -7.96 -1.74
CA MET A 166 -17.11 -8.46 -1.00
C MET A 166 -17.62 -9.84 -1.48
N MET A 167 -17.19 -10.31 -2.65
CA MET A 167 -17.54 -11.62 -3.19
C MET A 167 -16.47 -12.69 -2.95
N VAL A 168 -15.30 -12.33 -2.42
CA VAL A 168 -14.23 -13.28 -2.08
C VAL A 168 -14.56 -13.95 -0.74
N ASN A 169 -14.83 -15.26 -0.76
CA ASN A 169 -15.33 -16.01 0.40
C ASN A 169 -14.39 -16.01 1.61
N GLU A 170 -13.09 -15.87 1.38
CA GLU A 170 -12.05 -15.86 2.41
C GLU A 170 -11.95 -14.52 3.13
N LEU A 171 -12.40 -13.43 2.47
CA LEU A 171 -12.33 -12.08 3.01
C LEU A 171 -13.53 -11.76 3.89
N GLU A 172 -13.24 -11.08 4.97
CA GLU A 172 -14.24 -10.47 5.84
C GLU A 172 -14.04 -8.94 5.82
N TYR A 173 -15.14 -8.17 5.69
CA TYR A 173 -15.06 -6.74 5.94
C TYR A 173 -14.64 -6.51 7.39
N TYR A 174 -13.58 -5.74 7.59
CA TYR A 174 -13.00 -5.51 8.90
C TYR A 174 -13.40 -4.15 9.47
N ASP A 175 -13.10 -3.07 8.74
CA ASP A 175 -13.33 -1.70 9.19
C ASP A 175 -13.19 -0.70 8.03
N GLU A 176 -13.46 0.56 8.31
CA GLU A 176 -13.24 1.67 7.41
C GLU A 176 -12.63 2.87 8.14
N ILE A 177 -11.61 3.49 7.56
CA ILE A 177 -10.99 4.71 8.06
C ILE A 177 -11.41 5.87 7.15
N PRO A 178 -12.36 6.73 7.56
CA PRO A 178 -12.75 7.90 6.77
C PRO A 178 -11.59 8.89 6.64
N CYS A 179 -11.38 9.43 5.45
CA CYS A 179 -10.36 10.44 5.14
C CYS A 179 -10.93 11.70 4.49
N GLY A 180 -12.24 11.75 4.25
CA GLY A 180 -12.89 12.85 3.52
C GLY A 180 -12.75 14.23 4.17
N ASP A 181 -12.58 14.29 5.49
CA ASP A 181 -12.34 15.52 6.24
C ASP A 181 -10.93 16.10 6.09
N LEU A 182 -10.01 15.33 5.49
CA LEU A 182 -8.63 15.77 5.20
C LEU A 182 -8.53 16.61 3.92
N PHE A 183 -9.60 16.66 3.13
CA PHE A 183 -9.63 17.30 1.82
C PHE A 183 -10.78 18.26 1.67
N GLU A 184 -10.62 19.25 0.79
CA GLU A 184 -11.73 20.11 0.39
C GLU A 184 -12.70 19.33 -0.51
N GLY A 185 -14.00 19.47 -0.25
CA GLY A 185 -15.04 18.79 -1.01
C GLY A 185 -15.55 17.51 -0.34
N LYS A 186 -16.62 16.95 -0.95
CA LYS A 186 -17.23 15.69 -0.47
C LYS A 186 -16.94 14.58 -1.49
N ASN A 187 -15.90 13.82 -1.26
CA ASN A 187 -15.58 12.64 -2.07
C ASN A 187 -15.69 11.38 -1.20
N ALA A 188 -16.71 10.57 -1.44
CA ALA A 188 -16.97 9.35 -0.67
C ALA A 188 -15.88 8.28 -0.84
N ARG A 189 -15.01 8.42 -1.84
CA ARG A 189 -13.86 7.51 -2.02
C ARG A 189 -12.68 7.85 -1.13
N GLU A 190 -12.63 9.03 -0.51
CA GLU A 190 -11.58 9.45 0.43
C GLU A 190 -11.71 8.66 1.75
N ARG A 191 -11.32 7.40 1.69
CA ARG A 191 -11.36 6.45 2.80
C ARG A 191 -10.40 5.29 2.56
N ILE A 192 -10.00 4.61 3.62
CA ILE A 192 -9.33 3.32 3.57
C ILE A 192 -10.34 2.27 3.97
N VAL A 193 -10.70 1.38 3.07
CA VAL A 193 -11.55 0.22 3.37
C VAL A 193 -10.64 -0.96 3.70
N ILE A 194 -10.96 -1.66 4.78
CA ILE A 194 -10.11 -2.72 5.33
C ILE A 194 -10.86 -4.04 5.27
N PHE A 195 -10.21 -5.03 4.69
CA PHE A 195 -10.65 -6.43 4.73
C PHE A 195 -9.64 -7.27 5.53
N SER A 196 -10.10 -8.37 6.07
CA SER A 196 -9.26 -9.33 6.76
C SER A 196 -9.35 -10.73 6.16
N LEU A 197 -8.21 -11.43 6.17
CA LEU A 197 -8.15 -12.88 6.14
C LEU A 197 -7.93 -13.31 7.59
N PRO A 198 -8.94 -13.85 8.27
CA PRO A 198 -8.83 -14.19 9.69
C PRO A 198 -7.91 -15.40 9.88
N CYS A 199 -7.16 -15.44 10.97
CA CYS A 199 -6.43 -16.65 11.36
C CYS A 199 -7.45 -17.71 11.80
N ARG A 200 -7.91 -18.54 10.87
CA ARG A 200 -8.77 -19.71 11.20
C ARG A 200 -7.84 -20.82 11.69
N MET A 201 -7.82 -21.08 13.00
CA MET A 201 -7.22 -22.31 13.51
C MET A 201 -8.04 -23.50 12.93
N LEU A 202 -7.37 -24.36 12.19
CA LEU A 202 -7.92 -25.63 11.69
C LEU A 202 -8.16 -26.59 12.83
#